data_dec562000a9e3fa9ed856df7d0aa5019
#
_entry.id   dec562000a9e3fa9ed856df7d0aa5019
#
_cell.length_a   1.000
_cell.length_b   1.000
_cell.length_c   1.000
_cell.angle_alpha   90.00
_cell.angle_beta   90.00
_cell.angle_gamma   90.00
#
_symmetry.space_group_name_H-M   'P 1'
#
loop_
_entity.id
_entity.type
_entity.pdbx_description
1 polymer ?
#
loop_
_entity_poly.entity_id
_entity_poly.type
_entity_poly.pdbx_seq_one_letter_code
_entity_poly.pdbx_strand_id
1 'polypeptide(L)'
;ALGAAGIRLEQLVALYSALTRQGQVAMPVWLAGQQAVPRPLLSPGAAWIIWQILSAQGRADQPFASEATGRVNRLAWKTGTSYGYRDSWAMGVSGRWTIGVWLGRPDGTPLPGFYGQSAAVPLLLSVYSRLADNSPLPAQPNTVSEAEICWPLGRKASSTLPQTCLQRQ
;
A
#
# COMPACT_ATOMS: atom_id res chain seq x y z
N ALA A 1 -3.62 10.95 -14.62
CA ALA A 1 -3.03 10.41 -13.39
C ALA A 1 -4.03 9.67 -12.48
N LEU A 2 -5.32 9.60 -12.81
CA LEU A 2 -6.36 8.98 -11.98
C LEU A 2 -6.79 7.59 -12.49
N GLY A 3 -5.85 6.76 -12.90
CA GLY A 3 -6.13 5.34 -13.14
C GLY A 3 -6.66 4.99 -14.52
N ALA A 4 -6.28 5.72 -15.56
CA ALA A 4 -6.64 5.40 -16.96
C ALA A 4 -5.57 4.55 -17.68
N ALA A 5 -4.64 3.92 -16.94
CA ALA A 5 -3.62 3.07 -17.53
C ALA A 5 -4.03 1.59 -17.46
N GLY A 6 -3.96 0.89 -18.59
CA GLY A 6 -4.10 -0.57 -18.60
C GLY A 6 -2.89 -1.21 -17.94
N ILE A 7 -3.13 -1.99 -16.87
CA ILE A 7 -2.08 -2.69 -16.13
C ILE A 7 -2.55 -4.09 -15.76
N ARG A 8 -1.66 -5.06 -15.80
CA ARG A 8 -1.96 -6.42 -15.34
C ARG A 8 -1.81 -6.51 -13.82
N LEU A 9 -2.61 -7.39 -13.20
CA LEU A 9 -2.56 -7.63 -11.76
C LEU A 9 -1.15 -8.02 -11.29
N GLU A 10 -0.47 -8.90 -12.03
CA GLU A 10 0.90 -9.33 -11.72
C GLU A 10 1.92 -8.17 -11.69
N GLN A 11 1.73 -7.17 -12.57
CA GLN A 11 2.59 -5.99 -12.60
C GLN A 11 2.35 -5.10 -11.38
N LEU A 12 1.09 -4.93 -10.97
CA LEU A 12 0.76 -4.21 -9.74
C LEU A 12 1.32 -4.92 -8.51
N VAL A 13 1.20 -6.25 -8.43
CA VAL A 13 1.79 -7.04 -7.35
C VAL A 13 3.30 -6.81 -7.30
N ALA A 14 3.98 -6.85 -8.44
CA ALA A 14 5.42 -6.58 -8.50
C ALA A 14 5.77 -5.16 -8.02
N LEU A 15 5.02 -4.14 -8.44
CA LEU A 15 5.23 -2.75 -8.04
C LEU A 15 5.03 -2.56 -6.53
N TYR A 16 3.95 -3.08 -5.97
CA TYR A 16 3.68 -2.97 -4.53
C TYR A 16 4.68 -3.74 -3.68
N SER A 17 5.23 -4.85 -4.18
CA SER A 17 6.27 -5.60 -3.47
C SER A 17 7.52 -4.77 -3.19
N ALA A 18 7.80 -3.74 -4.00
CA ALA A 18 8.94 -2.86 -3.81
C ALA A 18 8.88 -2.07 -2.49
N LEU A 19 7.68 -1.84 -1.93
CA LEU A 19 7.51 -1.08 -0.69
C LEU A 19 8.18 -1.76 0.52
N THR A 20 8.23 -3.10 0.55
CA THR A 20 8.87 -3.87 1.63
C THR A 20 10.22 -4.45 1.22
N ARG A 21 10.66 -4.20 -0.02
CA ARG A 21 11.93 -4.65 -0.59
C ARG A 21 12.90 -3.49 -0.84
N GLN A 22 12.89 -2.50 0.04
CA GLN A 22 13.78 -1.32 -0.05
C GLN A 22 13.69 -0.59 -1.41
N GLY A 23 12.50 -0.56 -2.00
CA GLY A 23 12.27 0.09 -3.29
C GLY A 23 12.68 -0.72 -4.52
N GLN A 24 13.08 -1.98 -4.35
CA GLN A 24 13.45 -2.87 -5.46
C GLN A 24 12.23 -3.61 -6.01
N VAL A 25 11.93 -3.43 -7.29
CA VAL A 25 10.90 -4.17 -8.01
C VAL A 25 11.51 -5.35 -8.76
N ALA A 26 10.82 -6.48 -8.74
CA ALA A 26 11.12 -7.62 -9.60
C ALA A 26 9.82 -8.27 -10.05
N MET A 27 9.76 -8.70 -11.30
CA MET A 27 8.61 -9.47 -11.79
C MET A 27 8.55 -10.83 -11.10
N PRO A 28 7.34 -11.37 -10.84
CA PRO A 28 7.18 -12.71 -10.33
C PRO A 28 7.85 -13.75 -11.22
N VAL A 29 8.43 -14.77 -10.60
CA VAL A 29 8.95 -15.95 -11.31
C VAL A 29 7.95 -17.10 -11.16
N TRP A 30 7.69 -17.79 -12.25
CA TRP A 30 6.65 -18.82 -12.33
C TRP A 30 7.21 -20.24 -12.42
N LEU A 31 8.49 -20.38 -12.82
CA LEU A 31 9.12 -21.67 -13.03
C LEU A 31 10.27 -21.86 -12.04
N ALA A 32 10.45 -23.08 -11.57
CA ALA A 32 11.60 -23.45 -10.77
C ALA A 32 12.91 -23.20 -11.55
N GLY A 33 13.93 -22.67 -10.89
CA GLY A 33 15.20 -22.30 -11.49
C GLY A 33 15.26 -20.92 -12.14
N GLN A 34 14.13 -20.25 -12.35
CA GLN A 34 14.14 -18.84 -12.75
C GLN A 34 14.57 -17.95 -11.59
N GLN A 35 15.33 -16.91 -11.89
CA GLN A 35 15.73 -15.91 -10.92
C GLN A 35 15.03 -14.59 -11.21
N ALA A 36 14.47 -13.98 -10.17
CA ALA A 36 13.95 -12.63 -10.26
C ALA A 36 15.13 -11.64 -10.36
N VAL A 37 15.05 -10.72 -11.32
CA VAL A 37 16.05 -9.65 -11.50
C VAL A 37 15.53 -8.36 -10.87
N PRO A 38 16.01 -7.97 -9.68
CA PRO A 38 15.60 -6.74 -9.03
C PRO A 38 16.07 -5.51 -9.80
N ARG A 39 15.21 -4.48 -9.82
CA ARG A 39 15.55 -3.17 -10.38
C ARG A 39 15.12 -2.07 -9.41
N PRO A 40 15.88 -0.99 -9.25
CA PRO A 40 15.48 0.12 -8.40
C PRO A 40 14.25 0.83 -9.00
N LEU A 41 13.21 0.99 -8.19
CA LEU A 41 11.99 1.73 -8.53
C LEU A 41 11.87 2.99 -7.67
N LEU A 42 12.15 2.85 -6.38
CA LEU A 42 12.07 3.91 -5.37
C LEU A 42 13.35 3.90 -4.53
N SER A 43 13.66 5.03 -3.90
CA SER A 43 14.64 5.01 -2.82
C SER A 43 14.10 4.23 -1.63
N PRO A 44 14.96 3.61 -0.79
CA PRO A 44 14.51 2.89 0.40
C PRO A 44 13.65 3.76 1.33
N GLY A 45 14.00 5.04 1.48
CA GLY A 45 13.23 6.00 2.29
C GLY A 45 11.84 6.26 1.72
N ALA A 46 11.73 6.49 0.40
CA ALA A 46 10.44 6.70 -0.24
C ALA A 46 9.54 5.45 -0.13
N ALA A 47 10.08 4.26 -0.34
CA ALA A 47 9.36 3.01 -0.21
C ALA A 47 8.81 2.84 1.23
N TRP A 48 9.63 3.09 2.24
CA TRP A 48 9.24 2.99 3.63
C TRP A 48 8.17 4.02 4.02
N ILE A 49 8.31 5.29 3.60
CA ILE A 49 7.32 6.35 3.87
C ILE A 49 5.96 5.99 3.25
N ILE A 50 5.93 5.52 1.99
CA ILE A 50 4.69 5.10 1.33
C ILE A 50 4.08 3.92 2.09
N TRP A 51 4.89 2.93 2.49
CA TRP A 51 4.40 1.80 3.28
C TRP A 51 3.79 2.24 4.60
N GLN A 52 4.42 3.17 5.34
CA GLN A 52 3.90 3.75 6.58
C GLN A 52 2.55 4.44 6.37
N ILE A 53 2.44 5.28 5.33
CA ILE A 53 1.19 5.97 4.99
C ILE A 53 0.06 4.97 4.73
N LEU A 54 0.34 3.92 3.94
CA LEU A 54 -0.66 2.93 3.59
C LEU A 54 -1.04 2.02 4.77
N SER A 55 -0.12 1.74 5.69
CA SER A 55 -0.39 0.96 6.90
C SER A 55 -1.21 1.73 7.93
N ALA A 56 -1.07 3.06 7.98
CA ALA A 56 -1.83 3.93 8.88
C ALA A 56 -3.30 4.08 8.46
N GLN A 57 -3.62 3.98 7.17
CA GLN A 57 -4.99 4.12 6.67
C GLN A 57 -5.95 3.04 7.19
N GLY A 58 -5.43 1.88 7.60
CA GLY A 58 -6.25 0.79 8.14
C GLY A 58 -6.81 1.03 9.56
N ARG A 59 -6.41 2.11 10.24
CA ARG A 59 -6.79 2.34 11.65
C ARG A 59 -8.09 3.11 11.83
N ALA A 60 -8.46 3.99 10.89
CA ALA A 60 -9.55 4.94 11.10
C ALA A 60 -10.95 4.42 10.69
N ASP A 61 -11.06 3.50 9.72
CA ASP A 61 -12.31 3.18 9.07
C ASP A 61 -12.68 1.68 9.06
N GLN A 62 -12.01 0.84 9.86
CA GLN A 62 -12.27 -0.60 9.86
C GLN A 62 -13.13 -1.05 11.03
N PRO A 63 -14.43 -1.30 10.83
CA PRO A 63 -15.28 -1.97 11.82
C PRO A 63 -14.91 -3.47 12.00
N PHE A 64 -13.97 -3.99 11.20
CA PHE A 64 -13.54 -5.39 11.22
C PHE A 64 -12.11 -5.61 11.73
N ALA A 65 -11.40 -4.58 12.13
CA ALA A 65 -10.15 -4.72 12.87
C ALA A 65 -10.49 -5.19 14.29
N SER A 66 -10.75 -6.46 14.47
CA SER A 66 -10.81 -7.02 15.81
C SER A 66 -9.42 -6.86 16.42
N GLU A 67 -9.34 -6.14 17.53
CA GLU A 67 -8.14 -6.00 18.37
C GLU A 67 -7.52 -7.36 18.76
N ALA A 68 -8.29 -8.43 18.57
CA ALA A 68 -7.93 -9.78 18.97
C ALA A 68 -6.76 -10.42 18.20
N THR A 69 -6.35 -9.90 17.05
CA THR A 69 -5.33 -10.63 16.26
C THR A 69 -4.03 -9.90 16.00
N GLY A 70 -3.92 -8.60 16.23
CA GLY A 70 -2.67 -7.84 15.97
C GLY A 70 -2.13 -7.93 14.52
N ARG A 71 -2.78 -8.75 13.69
CA ARG A 71 -2.34 -9.09 12.33
C ARG A 71 -2.70 -8.04 11.29
N VAL A 72 -3.82 -7.33 11.47
CA VAL A 72 -4.30 -6.33 10.51
C VAL A 72 -3.36 -5.11 10.43
N ASN A 73 -2.68 -4.78 11.53
CA ASN A 73 -1.72 -3.68 11.59
C ASN A 73 -0.41 -3.94 10.80
N ARG A 74 -0.23 -5.12 10.23
CA ARG A 74 0.97 -5.49 9.46
C ARG A 74 0.77 -5.41 7.95
N LEU A 75 -0.45 -5.19 7.49
CA LEU A 75 -0.78 -5.06 6.08
C LEU A 75 -0.99 -3.59 5.73
N ALA A 76 -0.10 -3.05 4.92
CA ALA A 76 -0.32 -1.80 4.21
C ALA A 76 -1.17 -2.08 2.98
N TRP A 77 -2.24 -1.31 2.73
CA TRP A 77 -3.11 -1.58 1.59
C TRP A 77 -3.64 -0.32 0.91
N LYS A 78 -4.02 -0.45 -0.35
CA LYS A 78 -4.60 0.61 -1.17
C LYS A 78 -5.68 0.05 -2.08
N THR A 79 -6.78 0.79 -2.17
CA THR A 79 -7.86 0.50 -3.12
C THR A 79 -7.69 1.27 -4.41
N GLY A 80 -8.29 0.75 -5.47
CA GLY A 80 -8.51 1.44 -6.72
C GLY A 80 -9.90 1.12 -7.26
N THR A 81 -10.51 2.09 -7.93
CA THR A 81 -11.77 1.90 -8.66
C THR A 81 -11.63 2.64 -9.98
N SER A 82 -11.85 1.93 -11.09
CA SER A 82 -11.82 2.56 -12.40
C SER A 82 -13.07 3.41 -12.64
N TYR A 83 -12.98 4.33 -13.61
CA TYR A 83 -14.12 5.12 -14.02
C TYR A 83 -15.29 4.22 -14.45
N GLY A 84 -16.50 4.53 -13.96
CA GLY A 84 -17.70 3.79 -14.26
C GLY A 84 -17.82 2.44 -13.57
N TYR A 85 -17.08 2.18 -12.48
CA TYR A 85 -17.18 0.93 -11.68
C TYR A 85 -16.91 -0.35 -12.48
N ARG A 86 -15.99 -0.30 -13.42
CA ARG A 86 -15.61 -1.47 -14.24
C ARG A 86 -14.64 -2.39 -13.52
N ASP A 87 -13.75 -1.78 -12.73
CA ASP A 87 -12.69 -2.49 -12.02
C ASP A 87 -12.64 -2.05 -10.56
N SER A 88 -12.63 -3.01 -9.67
CA SER A 88 -12.41 -2.83 -8.24
C SER A 88 -11.11 -3.51 -7.85
N TRP A 89 -10.18 -2.73 -7.31
CA TRP A 89 -8.84 -3.18 -6.97
C TRP A 89 -8.58 -3.05 -5.47
N ALA A 90 -7.85 -4.00 -4.92
CA ALA A 90 -7.20 -3.87 -3.63
C ALA A 90 -5.81 -4.50 -3.69
N MET A 91 -4.81 -3.73 -3.31
CA MET A 91 -3.42 -4.18 -3.19
C MET A 91 -3.02 -4.16 -1.73
N GLY A 92 -2.49 -5.27 -1.22
CA GLY A 92 -1.98 -5.37 0.14
C GLY A 92 -0.54 -5.82 0.15
N VAL A 93 0.29 -5.24 1.01
CA VAL A 93 1.68 -5.63 1.17
C VAL A 93 2.07 -5.67 2.64
N SER A 94 2.65 -6.79 3.05
CA SER A 94 3.25 -7.02 4.37
C SER A 94 4.74 -7.31 4.21
N GLY A 95 5.43 -7.61 5.29
CA GLY A 95 6.86 -7.96 5.23
C GLY A 95 7.17 -9.18 4.37
N ARG A 96 6.21 -10.09 4.22
CA ARG A 96 6.39 -11.35 3.47
C ARG A 96 5.50 -11.48 2.25
N TRP A 97 4.30 -10.91 2.29
CA TRP A 97 3.27 -11.17 1.28
C TRP A 97 2.90 -9.89 0.53
N THR A 98 2.74 -10.01 -0.76
CA THR A 98 2.08 -9.01 -1.58
C THR A 98 0.88 -9.67 -2.24
N ILE A 99 -0.30 -9.11 -2.01
CA ILE A 99 -1.57 -9.67 -2.44
C ILE A 99 -2.26 -8.65 -3.32
N GLY A 100 -2.65 -9.06 -4.51
CA GLY A 100 -3.47 -8.25 -5.40
C GLY A 100 -4.84 -8.89 -5.58
N VAL A 101 -5.88 -8.08 -5.49
CA VAL A 101 -7.26 -8.46 -5.77
C VAL A 101 -7.79 -7.57 -6.87
N TRP A 102 -8.35 -8.17 -7.88
CA TRP A 102 -9.12 -7.52 -8.92
C TRP A 102 -10.50 -8.17 -9.04
N LEU A 103 -11.52 -7.34 -9.05
CA LEU A 103 -12.90 -7.74 -9.30
C LEU A 103 -13.44 -6.90 -10.43
N GLY A 104 -13.97 -7.57 -11.45
CA GLY A 104 -14.52 -6.92 -12.63
C GLY A 104 -15.13 -7.96 -13.57
N ARG A 105 -15.71 -7.48 -14.65
CA ARG A 105 -16.23 -8.35 -15.72
C ARG A 105 -15.24 -8.37 -16.87
N PRO A 106 -14.98 -9.54 -17.48
CA PRO A 106 -14.06 -9.66 -18.62
C PRO A 106 -14.48 -8.81 -19.83
N ASP A 107 -15.78 -8.56 -19.99
CA ASP A 107 -16.35 -7.73 -21.04
C ASP A 107 -16.27 -6.21 -20.72
N GLY A 108 -15.77 -5.85 -19.54
CA GLY A 108 -15.64 -4.45 -19.11
C GLY A 108 -16.97 -3.77 -18.78
N THR A 109 -18.08 -4.51 -18.64
CA THR A 109 -19.35 -3.93 -18.24
C THR A 109 -19.31 -3.42 -16.79
N PRO A 110 -19.92 -2.27 -16.49
CA PRO A 110 -19.95 -1.72 -15.14
C PRO A 110 -20.59 -2.64 -14.09
N LEU A 111 -20.09 -2.56 -12.87
CA LEU A 111 -20.69 -3.15 -11.66
C LEU A 111 -21.06 -2.03 -10.68
N PRO A 112 -22.17 -1.32 -10.86
CA PRO A 112 -22.55 -0.21 -9.98
C PRO A 112 -22.62 -0.64 -8.51
N GLY A 113 -22.03 0.17 -7.61
CA GLY A 113 -21.93 -0.15 -6.18
C GLY A 113 -20.75 -1.05 -5.78
N PHE A 114 -20.05 -1.63 -6.75
CA PHE A 114 -18.83 -2.40 -6.49
C PHE A 114 -17.61 -1.50 -6.66
N TYR A 115 -17.04 -1.04 -5.57
CA TYR A 115 -15.80 -0.28 -5.56
C TYR A 115 -14.77 -0.94 -4.65
N GLY A 116 -13.50 -0.56 -4.80
CA GLY A 116 -12.39 -1.24 -4.15
C GLY A 116 -12.58 -1.47 -2.66
N GLN A 117 -13.10 -0.47 -1.93
CA GLN A 117 -13.34 -0.54 -0.49
C GLN A 117 -14.43 -1.57 -0.12
N SER A 118 -15.54 -1.60 -0.84
CA SER A 118 -16.69 -2.45 -0.48
C SER A 118 -16.57 -3.87 -1.01
N ALA A 119 -15.86 -4.08 -2.13
CA ALA A 119 -15.80 -5.36 -2.79
C ALA A 119 -14.41 -6.03 -2.70
N ALA A 120 -13.34 -5.33 -3.07
CA ALA A 120 -12.01 -5.93 -3.16
C ALA A 120 -11.30 -6.04 -1.79
N VAL A 121 -11.49 -5.07 -0.88
CA VAL A 121 -10.85 -5.10 0.45
C VAL A 121 -11.31 -6.27 1.31
N PRO A 122 -12.61 -6.62 1.42
CA PRO A 122 -13.03 -7.78 2.20
C PRO A 122 -12.36 -9.08 1.72
N LEU A 123 -12.22 -9.26 0.41
CA LEU A 123 -11.54 -10.42 -0.16
C LEU A 123 -10.04 -10.39 0.15
N LEU A 124 -9.38 -9.23 0.00
CA LEU A 124 -7.98 -9.04 0.36
C LEU A 124 -7.71 -9.45 1.81
N LEU A 125 -8.51 -8.94 2.74
CA LEU A 125 -8.36 -9.23 4.17
C LEU A 125 -8.67 -10.70 4.51
N SER A 126 -9.67 -11.29 3.85
CA SER A 126 -9.99 -12.71 3.98
C SER A 126 -8.84 -13.61 3.53
N VAL A 127 -8.18 -13.28 2.43
CA VAL A 127 -6.98 -13.99 1.98
C VAL A 127 -5.84 -13.80 2.96
N TYR A 128 -5.56 -12.55 3.36
CA TYR A 128 -4.46 -12.25 4.28
C TYR A 128 -4.63 -12.93 5.65
N SER A 129 -5.84 -12.98 6.18
CA SER A 129 -6.11 -13.62 7.48
C SER A 129 -5.78 -15.12 7.53
N ARG A 130 -5.78 -15.78 6.37
CA ARG A 130 -5.42 -17.20 6.22
C ARG A 130 -3.92 -17.43 6.03
N LEU A 131 -3.17 -16.37 5.76
CA LEU A 131 -1.72 -16.47 5.63
C LEU A 131 -1.08 -16.29 7.01
N ALA A 132 -0.18 -17.21 7.36
CA ALA A 132 0.61 -17.08 8.58
C ALA A 132 1.71 -16.04 8.31
N ASP A 133 1.48 -14.79 8.72
CA ASP A 133 2.44 -13.70 8.55
C ASP A 133 2.94 -13.20 9.92
N ASN A 134 4.13 -13.67 10.28
CA ASN A 134 4.89 -13.22 11.44
C ASN A 134 6.16 -12.46 11.01
N SER A 135 6.25 -12.05 9.74
CA SER A 135 7.42 -11.34 9.22
C SER A 135 7.64 -10.02 9.96
N PRO A 136 8.89 -9.59 10.10
CA PRO A 136 9.17 -8.27 10.67
C PRO A 136 8.59 -7.17 9.78
N LEU A 137 8.18 -6.07 10.39
CA LEU A 137 7.79 -4.87 9.66
C LEU A 137 9.01 -4.24 8.99
N PRO A 138 8.85 -3.54 7.86
CA PRO A 138 9.96 -2.83 7.23
C PRO A 138 10.61 -1.86 8.21
N ALA A 139 11.92 -2.01 8.41
CA ALA A 139 12.68 -1.12 9.28
C ALA A 139 12.82 0.28 8.63
N GLN A 140 12.80 1.31 9.46
CA GLN A 140 13.05 2.68 9.02
C GLN A 140 14.49 2.80 8.49
N PRO A 141 14.68 3.25 7.23
CA PRO A 141 16.02 3.50 6.70
C PRO A 141 16.69 4.71 7.37
N ASN A 142 18.02 4.66 7.50
CA ASN A 142 18.80 5.77 8.08
C ASN A 142 18.66 7.11 7.32
N THR A 143 18.15 7.06 6.09
CA THR A 143 17.88 8.25 5.25
C THR A 143 16.57 8.94 5.58
N VAL A 144 15.76 8.39 6.50
CA VAL A 144 14.49 8.95 6.95
C VAL A 144 14.61 9.36 8.40
N SER A 145 14.25 10.60 8.70
CA SER A 145 14.19 11.13 10.06
C SER A 145 12.85 11.80 10.30
N GLU A 146 12.36 11.74 11.52
CA GLU A 146 11.20 12.52 11.95
C GLU A 146 11.56 14.00 12.04
N ALA A 147 10.62 14.84 11.70
CA ALA A 147 10.78 16.29 11.82
C ALA A 147 9.43 16.95 12.09
N GLU A 148 9.42 17.91 12.99
CA GLU A 148 8.28 18.78 13.18
C GLU A 148 8.07 19.64 11.93
N ILE A 149 6.85 19.70 11.46
CA ILE A 149 6.49 20.50 10.30
C ILE A 149 5.52 21.62 10.68
N CYS A 150 5.72 22.76 10.09
CA CYS A 150 4.86 23.93 10.22
C CYS A 150 3.66 23.79 9.28
N TRP A 151 2.47 23.65 9.84
CA TRP A 151 1.23 23.61 9.05
C TRP A 151 0.62 25.01 8.95
N PRO A 152 0.10 25.46 7.78
CA PRO A 152 -0.11 24.69 6.54
C PRO A 152 1.07 24.75 5.55
N LEU A 153 2.19 25.38 5.90
CA LEU A 153 3.29 25.65 4.98
C LEU A 153 4.07 24.38 4.56
N GLY A 154 3.97 23.27 5.33
CA GLY A 154 4.69 22.03 5.06
C GLY A 154 6.23 22.17 5.19
N ARG A 155 6.73 23.23 5.83
CA ARG A 155 8.15 23.44 6.07
C ARG A 155 8.56 22.87 7.42
N LYS A 156 9.81 22.42 7.54
CA LYS A 156 10.38 22.01 8.82
C LYS A 156 10.29 23.18 9.81
N ALA A 157 9.82 22.91 11.02
CA ALA A 157 9.78 23.90 12.07
C ALA A 157 11.20 24.39 12.38
N SER A 158 11.38 25.70 12.50
CA SER A 158 12.63 26.33 12.90
C SER A 158 12.33 27.53 13.78
N SER A 159 13.29 27.95 14.59
CA SER A 159 13.19 29.12 15.47
C SER A 159 12.93 30.45 14.71
N THR A 160 13.13 30.45 13.39
CA THR A 160 12.95 31.63 12.54
C THR A 160 11.58 31.67 11.84
N LEU A 161 10.70 30.65 12.05
CA LEU A 161 9.37 30.66 11.49
C LEU A 161 8.40 31.46 12.38
N PRO A 162 7.43 32.18 11.79
CA PRO A 162 6.50 32.99 12.56
C PRO A 162 5.66 32.15 13.52
N GLN A 163 5.27 32.76 14.67
CA GLN A 163 4.51 32.13 15.75
C GLN A 163 3.12 31.59 15.36
N THR A 164 2.68 31.81 14.14
CA THR A 164 1.42 31.31 13.58
C THR A 164 1.49 29.86 13.04
N CYS A 165 2.63 29.20 13.18
CA CYS A 165 2.77 27.79 12.81
C CYS A 165 2.02 26.91 13.79
N LEU A 166 0.96 26.23 13.33
CA LEU A 166 0.39 25.12 14.06
C LEU A 166 1.32 23.91 13.91
N GLN A 167 2.01 23.55 15.01
CA GLN A 167 2.82 22.33 15.04
C GLN A 167 1.89 21.13 15.00
N ARG A 168 2.06 20.25 14.02
CA ARG A 168 1.47 18.91 13.99
C ARG A 168 2.62 17.90 13.88
N GLN A 169 2.61 16.97 14.83
CA GLN A 169 3.42 15.77 14.77
C GLN A 169 2.91 14.79 13.72
#